data_2fc8d7861fa1ffa3785d3e465dd4d830
#
_entry.id   2fc8d7861fa1ffa3785d3e465dd4d830
#
_cell.length_a   1.000
_cell.length_b   1.000
_cell.length_c   1.000
_cell.angle_alpha   90.00
_cell.angle_beta   90.00
_cell.angle_gamma   90.00
#
_symmetry.space_group_name_H-M   'P 1'
#
loop_
_entity.id
_entity.type
_entity.pdbx_description
1 polymer ?
#
loop_
_entity_poly.entity_id
_entity_poly.type
_entity_poly.pdbx_seq_one_letter_code
_entity_poly.pdbx_strand_id
1 'polypeptide(L)'
;VVRFILILFAVLAAVGLFSGWYIWPAQVESYVAQQRLIAREIAGPGLLGATNQVVVTARIQAFLAEVRVDRNDEVKTGDILATLNATELEYQLAAAVANDRAAAESVREAELERDRLAIAAGTAQADLGRRKLLLASKSISKSEFDLVEGTQKQAEAALARATVTIERAKAQAAASAAEVEQLRSRVGETSIRSPVDGVVVSRSRTVGDLLSPGVELMQIVDPKSLLVFARFDESAMGSLRPGQVAKVTFSSNPQRPYAASILRIGRQVDQETREFTVDLKLDEVPANWAVGQRASIII
;
A
#
# COMPACT_ATOMS: atom_id res chain seq x y z
N VAL A 1 -83.23 43.50 64.81
CA VAL A 1 -82.85 42.11 65.05
C VAL A 1 -82.79 41.36 63.71
N VAL A 2 -83.81 41.45 62.82
CA VAL A 2 -83.88 40.68 61.56
C VAL A 2 -82.73 41.00 60.58
N ARG A 3 -82.35 42.28 60.44
CA ARG A 3 -81.23 42.72 59.59
C ARG A 3 -79.88 42.20 60.05
N PHE A 4 -79.64 42.01 61.29
CA PHE A 4 -78.40 41.49 61.87
C PHE A 4 -78.29 40.01 61.62
N ILE A 5 -79.38 39.27 61.68
CA ILE A 5 -79.41 37.84 61.40
C ILE A 5 -79.10 37.55 59.92
N LEU A 6 -79.65 38.38 59.01
CA LEU A 6 -79.38 38.24 57.58
C LEU A 6 -77.92 38.53 57.20
N ILE A 7 -77.31 39.52 57.86
CA ILE A 7 -75.87 39.82 57.64
C ILE A 7 -74.99 38.67 58.16
N LEU A 8 -75.32 38.14 59.34
CA LEU A 8 -74.58 37.00 59.89
C LEU A 8 -74.66 35.75 59.02
N PHE A 9 -75.83 35.52 58.44
CA PHE A 9 -76.06 34.41 57.51
C PHE A 9 -75.31 34.60 56.19
N ALA A 10 -75.27 35.82 55.67
CA ALA A 10 -74.51 36.16 54.47
C ALA A 10 -72.97 35.99 54.66
N VAL A 11 -72.50 36.43 55.87
CA VAL A 11 -71.07 36.24 56.20
C VAL A 11 -70.70 34.75 56.38
N LEU A 12 -71.57 33.98 57.04
CA LEU A 12 -71.36 32.52 57.17
C LEU A 12 -71.37 31.79 55.83
N ALA A 13 -72.33 32.20 54.96
CA ALA A 13 -72.39 31.63 53.59
C ALA A 13 -71.14 32.00 52.76
N ALA A 14 -70.63 33.22 52.86
CA ALA A 14 -69.42 33.68 52.17
C ALA A 14 -68.18 32.96 52.69
N VAL A 15 -68.07 32.77 54.01
CA VAL A 15 -66.97 32.01 54.62
C VAL A 15 -67.02 30.51 54.20
N GLY A 16 -68.22 29.93 54.14
CA GLY A 16 -68.43 28.56 53.69
C GLY A 16 -68.06 28.36 52.21
N LEU A 17 -68.43 29.30 51.35
CA LEU A 17 -68.06 29.31 49.96
C LEU A 17 -66.53 29.49 49.74
N PHE A 18 -65.93 30.40 50.52
CA PHE A 18 -64.51 30.68 50.46
C PHE A 18 -63.65 29.48 50.98
N SER A 19 -64.09 28.84 52.08
CA SER A 19 -63.45 27.67 52.63
C SER A 19 -63.60 26.46 51.70
N GLY A 20 -64.76 26.30 51.05
CA GLY A 20 -64.98 25.26 50.06
C GLY A 20 -64.05 25.40 48.83
N TRP A 21 -63.81 26.64 48.39
CA TRP A 21 -62.92 26.91 47.26
C TRP A 21 -61.43 26.76 47.65
N TYR A 22 -61.10 27.10 48.89
CA TYR A 22 -59.70 27.01 49.37
C TYR A 22 -59.26 25.58 49.81
N ILE A 23 -60.27 24.77 50.20
CA ILE A 23 -60.02 23.38 50.70
C ILE A 23 -60.22 22.33 49.58
N TRP A 24 -60.61 22.73 48.38
CA TRP A 24 -60.81 21.78 47.31
C TRP A 24 -59.46 21.13 47.01
N PRO A 25 -59.35 19.77 47.13
CA PRO A 25 -58.15 19.09 46.90
C PRO A 25 -57.70 19.25 45.42
N ALA A 26 -56.61 19.87 45.21
CA ALA A 26 -55.96 19.89 43.85
C ALA A 26 -55.72 18.46 43.44
N GLN A 27 -56.24 18.04 42.28
CA GLN A 27 -55.95 16.79 41.70
C GLN A 27 -54.48 16.88 41.18
N VAL A 28 -53.56 16.28 41.89
CA VAL A 28 -52.18 16.13 41.47
C VAL A 28 -52.00 14.74 40.86
N GLU A 29 -51.49 14.70 39.64
CA GLU A 29 -51.07 13.43 39.06
C GLU A 29 -49.86 12.91 39.85
N SER A 30 -50.04 11.82 40.54
CA SER A 30 -48.96 11.14 41.27
C SER A 30 -48.43 10.00 40.44
N TYR A 31 -47.16 10.05 40.11
CA TYR A 31 -46.44 8.91 39.51
C TYR A 31 -45.80 8.08 40.59
N VAL A 32 -46.12 6.82 40.63
CA VAL A 32 -45.42 5.86 41.47
C VAL A 32 -44.06 5.57 40.82
N ALA A 33 -42.98 5.91 41.49
CA ALA A 33 -41.65 5.55 41.05
C ALA A 33 -41.49 4.01 41.00
N GLN A 34 -41.38 3.48 39.82
CA GLN A 34 -41.09 2.05 39.62
C GLN A 34 -39.61 1.87 39.49
N GLN A 35 -39.03 0.87 40.17
CA GLN A 35 -37.66 0.45 39.93
C GLN A 35 -37.59 -0.14 38.56
N ARG A 36 -36.90 0.54 37.61
CA ARG A 36 -36.53 0.06 36.30
C ARG A 36 -35.04 -0.19 36.30
N LEU A 37 -34.64 -1.33 35.72
CA LEU A 37 -33.23 -1.53 35.33
C LEU A 37 -32.91 -0.52 34.23
N ILE A 38 -32.10 0.47 34.54
CA ILE A 38 -31.57 1.41 33.57
C ILE A 38 -30.26 0.82 33.07
N ALA A 39 -30.23 0.38 31.82
CA ALA A 39 -28.97 0.03 31.18
C ALA A 39 -28.11 1.29 31.08
N ARG A 40 -26.87 1.20 31.52
CA ARG A 40 -25.91 2.29 31.33
C ARG A 40 -25.44 2.27 29.88
N GLU A 41 -25.98 3.12 29.08
CA GLU A 41 -25.55 3.31 27.68
C GLU A 41 -24.35 4.24 27.64
N ILE A 42 -23.35 3.84 26.87
CA ILE A 42 -22.16 4.66 26.60
C ILE A 42 -22.24 5.07 25.14
N ALA A 43 -22.45 6.38 24.91
CA ALA A 43 -22.54 6.95 23.57
C ALA A 43 -21.25 7.69 23.20
N GLY A 44 -20.86 7.59 21.95
CA GLY A 44 -19.69 8.30 21.41
C GLY A 44 -19.79 8.55 19.92
N PRO A 45 -19.08 9.56 19.40
CA PRO A 45 -18.96 9.80 17.98
C PRO A 45 -17.98 8.79 17.35
N GLY A 46 -18.15 8.52 16.06
CA GLY A 46 -17.22 7.71 15.31
C GLY A 46 -17.22 8.06 13.84
N LEU A 47 -16.21 7.52 13.16
CA LEU A 47 -16.01 7.68 11.73
C LEU A 47 -15.85 6.30 11.09
N LEU A 48 -16.49 6.08 9.94
CA LEU A 48 -16.22 4.92 9.11
C LEU A 48 -14.85 5.08 8.46
N GLY A 49 -13.99 4.12 8.61
CA GLY A 49 -12.67 4.09 7.99
C GLY A 49 -12.30 2.68 7.56
N ALA A 50 -11.15 2.52 6.96
CA ALA A 50 -10.64 1.22 6.56
C ALA A 50 -9.27 0.97 7.19
N THR A 51 -9.03 -0.27 7.61
CA THR A 51 -7.71 -0.67 8.11
C THR A 51 -6.73 -0.85 6.93
N ASN A 52 -7.23 -1.39 5.81
CA ASN A 52 -6.46 -1.57 4.58
C ASN A 52 -6.83 -0.47 3.57
N GLN A 53 -6.12 0.64 3.68
CA GLN A 53 -6.22 1.77 2.78
C GLN A 53 -4.85 1.99 2.16
N VAL A 54 -4.77 1.91 0.84
CA VAL A 54 -3.51 2.01 0.11
C VAL A 54 -3.53 3.24 -0.77
N VAL A 55 -2.53 4.09 -0.57
CA VAL A 55 -2.25 5.23 -1.44
C VAL A 55 -1.36 4.74 -2.59
N VAL A 56 -1.87 4.81 -3.80
CA VAL A 56 -1.13 4.46 -5.02
C VAL A 56 -0.35 5.70 -5.48
N THR A 57 0.97 5.53 -5.60
CA THR A 57 1.90 6.59 -6.01
C THR A 57 2.72 6.15 -7.23
N ALA A 58 3.25 7.10 -7.99
CA ALA A 58 4.25 6.81 -9.00
C ALA A 58 5.60 6.47 -8.35
N ARG A 59 6.40 5.61 -9.00
CA ARG A 59 7.77 5.29 -8.60
C ARG A 59 8.82 6.07 -9.37
N ILE A 60 8.45 6.55 -10.56
CA ILE A 60 9.29 7.35 -11.44
C ILE A 60 8.61 8.67 -11.76
N GLN A 61 9.40 9.64 -12.20
CA GLN A 61 8.88 10.92 -12.66
C GLN A 61 8.56 10.85 -14.15
N ALA A 62 7.27 11.01 -14.49
CA ALA A 62 6.81 11.10 -15.86
C ALA A 62 5.40 11.72 -15.95
N PHE A 63 5.00 12.14 -17.14
CA PHE A 63 3.64 12.62 -17.39
C PHE A 63 2.65 11.46 -17.43
N LEU A 64 1.47 11.68 -16.87
CA LEU A 64 0.36 10.72 -16.87
C LEU A 64 -0.25 10.67 -18.28
N ALA A 65 -0.07 9.54 -18.96
CA ALA A 65 -0.54 9.35 -20.34
C ALA A 65 -2.00 8.86 -20.40
N GLU A 66 -2.38 7.94 -19.51
CA GLU A 66 -3.71 7.34 -19.49
C GLU A 66 -4.09 6.98 -18.06
N VAL A 67 -5.36 7.12 -17.71
CA VAL A 67 -5.96 6.60 -16.49
C VAL A 67 -7.11 5.68 -16.89
N ARG A 68 -7.10 4.43 -16.43
CA ARG A 68 -8.04 3.39 -16.85
C ARG A 68 -9.18 3.15 -15.87
N VAL A 69 -9.09 3.72 -14.69
CA VAL A 69 -10.08 3.54 -13.62
C VAL A 69 -10.50 4.88 -13.05
N ASP A 70 -11.73 4.96 -12.56
CA ASP A 70 -12.25 6.16 -11.91
C ASP A 70 -12.73 5.83 -10.48
N ARG A 71 -13.26 6.84 -9.78
CA ARG A 71 -13.83 6.69 -8.44
C ARG A 71 -14.98 5.70 -8.47
N ASN A 72 -15.06 4.87 -7.43
CA ASN A 72 -16.01 3.77 -7.24
C ASN A 72 -15.79 2.55 -8.14
N ASP A 73 -14.74 2.52 -8.98
CA ASP A 73 -14.41 1.32 -9.72
C ASP A 73 -13.79 0.27 -8.80
N GLU A 74 -14.20 -0.97 -9.00
CA GLU A 74 -13.58 -2.13 -8.36
C GLU A 74 -12.33 -2.55 -9.12
N VAL A 75 -11.24 -2.78 -8.39
CA VAL A 75 -9.95 -3.17 -8.96
C VAL A 75 -9.41 -4.40 -8.24
N LYS A 76 -8.67 -5.22 -8.97
CA LYS A 76 -7.96 -6.40 -8.45
C LYS A 76 -6.47 -6.14 -8.41
N THR A 77 -5.80 -6.87 -7.54
CA THR A 77 -4.34 -6.89 -7.46
C THR A 77 -3.72 -7.19 -8.83
N GLY A 78 -2.83 -6.30 -9.28
CA GLY A 78 -2.18 -6.39 -10.59
C GLY A 78 -2.87 -5.64 -11.72
N ASP A 79 -4.12 -5.21 -11.58
CA ASP A 79 -4.83 -4.43 -12.59
C ASP A 79 -4.09 -3.12 -12.89
N ILE A 80 -4.03 -2.74 -14.17
CA ILE A 80 -3.40 -1.48 -14.58
C ILE A 80 -4.37 -0.33 -14.30
N LEU A 81 -3.98 0.53 -13.37
CA LEU A 81 -4.74 1.71 -12.96
C LEU A 81 -4.48 2.90 -13.88
N ALA A 82 -3.21 3.09 -14.23
CA ALA A 82 -2.77 4.19 -15.06
C ALA A 82 -1.45 3.85 -15.78
N THR A 83 -1.17 4.55 -16.86
CA THR A 83 0.10 4.46 -17.58
C THR A 83 0.76 5.83 -17.68
N LEU A 84 2.06 5.85 -17.46
CA LEU A 84 2.89 7.04 -17.64
C LEU A 84 3.46 7.07 -19.06
N ASN A 85 3.86 8.23 -19.54
CA ASN A 85 4.56 8.35 -20.81
C ASN A 85 5.93 7.66 -20.71
N ALA A 86 6.09 6.58 -21.44
CA ALA A 86 7.28 5.74 -21.45
C ALA A 86 8.22 6.01 -22.63
N THR A 87 7.85 6.90 -23.56
CA THR A 87 8.50 7.04 -24.89
C THR A 87 10.03 7.22 -24.77
N GLU A 88 10.49 8.07 -23.89
CA GLU A 88 11.93 8.29 -23.68
C GLU A 88 12.63 7.06 -23.12
N LEU A 89 12.02 6.39 -22.14
CA LEU A 89 12.56 5.16 -21.53
C LEU A 89 12.59 3.99 -22.52
N GLU A 90 11.61 3.90 -23.42
CA GLU A 90 11.58 2.89 -24.47
C GLU A 90 12.71 3.10 -25.49
N TYR A 91 13.02 4.35 -25.86
CA TYR A 91 14.17 4.63 -26.71
C TYR A 91 15.47 4.31 -26.02
N GLN A 92 15.62 4.66 -24.75
CA GLN A 92 16.80 4.30 -23.98
C GLN A 92 16.97 2.78 -23.87
N LEU A 93 15.89 2.05 -23.61
CA LEU A 93 15.92 0.59 -23.58
C LEU A 93 16.31 0.00 -24.94
N ALA A 94 15.75 0.52 -26.04
CA ALA A 94 16.12 0.06 -27.38
C ALA A 94 17.60 0.26 -27.69
N ALA A 95 18.18 1.41 -27.29
CA ALA A 95 19.60 1.68 -27.43
C ALA A 95 20.47 0.73 -26.58
N ALA A 96 20.07 0.49 -25.33
CA ALA A 96 20.78 -0.43 -24.44
C ALA A 96 20.74 -1.87 -24.97
N VAL A 97 19.61 -2.33 -25.52
CA VAL A 97 19.49 -3.66 -26.17
C VAL A 97 20.40 -3.77 -27.39
N ALA A 98 20.56 -2.69 -28.17
CA ALA A 98 21.49 -2.68 -29.29
C ALA A 98 22.96 -2.79 -28.84
N ASN A 99 23.32 -2.06 -27.76
CA ASN A 99 24.65 -2.14 -27.14
C ASN A 99 24.95 -3.52 -26.56
N ASP A 100 23.97 -4.16 -25.91
CA ASP A 100 24.10 -5.50 -25.36
C ASP A 100 24.37 -6.52 -26.47
N ARG A 101 23.65 -6.42 -27.60
CA ARG A 101 23.95 -7.27 -28.80
C ARG A 101 25.36 -7.07 -29.34
N ALA A 102 25.79 -5.81 -29.43
CA ALA A 102 27.17 -5.52 -29.89
C ALA A 102 28.24 -6.11 -28.93
N ALA A 103 28.01 -6.02 -27.63
CA ALA A 103 28.86 -6.61 -26.62
C ALA A 103 28.91 -8.17 -26.74
N ALA A 104 27.77 -8.80 -26.97
CA ALA A 104 27.68 -10.24 -27.19
C ALA A 104 28.45 -10.70 -28.45
N GLU A 105 28.37 -9.92 -29.54
CA GLU A 105 29.16 -10.21 -30.74
C GLU A 105 30.68 -10.03 -30.50
N SER A 106 31.07 -9.04 -29.68
CA SER A 106 32.49 -8.88 -29.29
C SER A 106 33.04 -10.09 -28.50
N VAL A 107 32.19 -10.72 -27.67
CA VAL A 107 32.57 -11.99 -27.01
C VAL A 107 32.82 -13.08 -28.04
N ARG A 108 31.92 -13.22 -29.03
CA ARG A 108 32.06 -14.23 -30.09
C ARG A 108 33.33 -14.03 -30.94
N GLU A 109 33.62 -12.77 -31.28
CA GLU A 109 34.89 -12.45 -32.01
C GLU A 109 36.09 -12.80 -31.19
N ALA A 110 36.15 -12.51 -29.89
CA ALA A 110 37.23 -12.86 -29.00
C ALA A 110 37.39 -14.39 -28.86
N GLU A 111 36.28 -15.13 -28.83
CA GLU A 111 36.29 -16.59 -28.79
C GLU A 111 36.86 -17.20 -30.09
N LEU A 112 36.47 -16.70 -31.25
CA LEU A 112 37.01 -17.13 -32.54
C LEU A 112 38.50 -16.84 -32.64
N GLU A 113 38.96 -15.69 -32.19
CA GLU A 113 40.40 -15.37 -32.18
C GLU A 113 41.19 -16.28 -31.22
N ARG A 114 40.65 -16.58 -30.04
CA ARG A 114 41.25 -17.56 -29.12
C ARG A 114 41.35 -18.94 -29.76
N ASP A 115 40.32 -19.39 -30.49
CA ASP A 115 40.31 -20.68 -31.15
C ASP A 115 41.40 -20.75 -32.26
N ARG A 116 41.53 -19.68 -33.05
CA ARG A 116 42.60 -19.53 -34.03
C ARG A 116 43.99 -19.63 -33.39
N LEU A 117 44.20 -18.92 -32.27
CA LEU A 117 45.47 -18.95 -31.55
C LEU A 117 45.72 -20.28 -30.83
N ALA A 118 44.68 -20.99 -30.41
CA ALA A 118 44.80 -22.32 -29.82
C ALA A 118 45.32 -23.36 -30.86
N ILE A 119 44.82 -23.28 -32.10
CA ILE A 119 45.32 -24.11 -33.19
C ILE A 119 46.81 -23.79 -33.47
N ALA A 120 47.19 -22.51 -33.50
CA ALA A 120 48.58 -22.11 -33.73
C ALA A 120 49.52 -22.60 -32.60
N ALA A 121 49.08 -22.44 -31.32
CA ALA A 121 49.83 -22.93 -30.17
C ALA A 121 50.02 -24.50 -30.20
N GLY A 122 48.87 -25.19 -30.53
CA GLY A 122 48.94 -26.67 -30.70
C GLY A 122 49.94 -27.11 -31.79
N THR A 123 50.02 -26.40 -32.93
CA THR A 123 50.91 -26.66 -34.00
C THR A 123 52.37 -26.41 -33.55
N ALA A 124 52.66 -25.29 -32.90
CA ALA A 124 53.97 -24.94 -32.37
C ALA A 124 54.44 -25.96 -31.32
N GLN A 125 53.56 -26.42 -30.46
CA GLN A 125 53.84 -27.46 -29.45
C GLN A 125 54.18 -28.82 -30.09
N ALA A 126 53.43 -29.21 -31.13
CA ALA A 126 53.67 -30.43 -31.86
C ALA A 126 55.06 -30.37 -32.59
N ASP A 127 55.44 -29.20 -33.16
CA ASP A 127 56.73 -29.01 -33.78
C ASP A 127 57.89 -29.08 -32.77
N LEU A 128 57.75 -28.43 -31.63
CA LEU A 128 58.66 -28.48 -30.51
C LEU A 128 58.90 -29.95 -30.08
N GLY A 129 57.81 -30.73 -29.96
CA GLY A 129 57.89 -32.15 -29.63
C GLY A 129 58.75 -32.97 -30.65
N ARG A 130 58.52 -32.74 -31.95
CA ARG A 130 59.33 -33.37 -33.02
C ARG A 130 60.80 -32.95 -32.96
N ARG A 131 61.09 -31.65 -32.79
CA ARG A 131 62.44 -31.10 -32.70
C ARG A 131 63.19 -31.59 -31.47
N LYS A 132 62.49 -31.79 -30.35
CA LYS A 132 63.12 -32.40 -29.16
C LYS A 132 63.65 -33.77 -29.37
N LEU A 133 62.99 -34.63 -30.17
CA LEU A 133 63.47 -35.96 -30.55
C LEU A 133 64.66 -35.86 -31.47
N LEU A 134 64.68 -34.95 -32.45
CA LEU A 134 65.80 -34.72 -33.36
C LEU A 134 67.03 -34.15 -32.64
N LEU A 135 66.88 -33.33 -31.64
CA LEU A 135 67.99 -32.87 -30.81
C LEU A 135 68.60 -34.01 -30.00
N ALA A 136 67.79 -34.89 -29.44
CA ALA A 136 68.26 -36.07 -28.71
C ALA A 136 69.08 -37.04 -29.61
N SER A 137 68.70 -37.15 -30.89
CA SER A 137 69.45 -37.92 -31.91
C SER A 137 70.63 -37.15 -32.53
N LYS A 138 70.93 -35.93 -32.04
CA LYS A 138 71.95 -35.00 -32.57
C LYS A 138 71.76 -34.62 -34.04
N SER A 139 70.54 -34.70 -34.57
CA SER A 139 70.17 -34.39 -35.95
C SER A 139 69.96 -32.95 -36.23
N ILE A 140 69.85 -32.10 -35.18
CA ILE A 140 69.70 -30.62 -35.25
C ILE A 140 70.63 -29.94 -34.25
N SER A 141 70.90 -28.64 -34.48
CA SER A 141 71.73 -27.83 -33.58
C SER A 141 70.88 -27.36 -32.38
N LYS A 142 71.56 -27.03 -31.26
CA LYS A 142 70.86 -26.41 -30.10
C LYS A 142 70.24 -25.09 -30.46
N SER A 143 70.83 -24.25 -31.30
CA SER A 143 70.35 -22.99 -31.77
C SER A 143 69.00 -23.13 -32.52
N GLU A 144 68.85 -24.15 -33.36
CA GLU A 144 67.64 -24.48 -34.09
C GLU A 144 66.50 -24.90 -33.10
N PHE A 145 66.87 -25.69 -32.09
CA PHE A 145 65.89 -26.04 -31.03
C PHE A 145 65.44 -24.83 -30.23
N ASP A 146 66.35 -23.96 -29.79
CA ASP A 146 66.05 -22.76 -28.99
C ASP A 146 65.16 -21.81 -29.77
N LEU A 147 65.24 -21.69 -31.10
CA LEU A 147 64.37 -20.90 -31.96
C LEU A 147 62.92 -21.44 -31.95
N VAL A 148 62.73 -22.74 -32.06
CA VAL A 148 61.42 -23.41 -32.06
C VAL A 148 60.78 -23.33 -30.67
N GLU A 149 61.59 -23.49 -29.61
CA GLU A 149 61.12 -23.27 -28.23
C GLU A 149 60.65 -21.83 -28.01
N GLY A 150 61.38 -20.84 -28.56
CA GLY A 150 60.97 -19.44 -28.53
C GLY A 150 59.64 -19.21 -29.26
N THR A 151 59.46 -19.82 -30.43
CA THR A 151 58.18 -19.73 -31.19
C THR A 151 56.99 -20.33 -30.45
N GLN A 152 57.21 -21.49 -29.81
CA GLN A 152 56.17 -22.13 -29.00
C GLN A 152 55.79 -21.29 -27.81
N LYS A 153 56.72 -20.70 -27.05
CA LYS A 153 56.44 -19.79 -25.92
C LYS A 153 55.66 -18.53 -26.36
N GLN A 154 56.00 -18.00 -27.56
CA GLN A 154 55.25 -16.85 -28.12
C GLN A 154 53.81 -17.23 -28.44
N ALA A 155 53.57 -18.42 -29.04
CA ALA A 155 52.21 -18.89 -29.37
C ALA A 155 51.38 -19.14 -28.10
N GLU A 156 51.97 -19.74 -27.07
CA GLU A 156 51.30 -19.90 -25.76
C GLU A 156 50.95 -18.56 -25.09
N ALA A 157 51.89 -17.61 -25.11
CA ALA A 157 51.65 -16.27 -24.57
C ALA A 157 50.53 -15.51 -25.33
N ALA A 158 50.43 -15.70 -26.67
CA ALA A 158 49.38 -15.17 -27.48
C ALA A 158 48.01 -15.77 -27.11
N LEU A 159 47.92 -17.08 -26.95
CA LEU A 159 46.72 -17.80 -26.50
C LEU A 159 46.28 -17.32 -25.09
N ALA A 160 47.24 -17.20 -24.17
CA ALA A 160 46.93 -16.71 -22.82
C ALA A 160 46.36 -15.29 -22.84
N ARG A 161 46.89 -14.39 -23.67
CA ARG A 161 46.34 -13.04 -23.86
C ARG A 161 44.92 -13.06 -24.43
N ALA A 162 44.66 -13.90 -25.43
CA ALA A 162 43.33 -14.05 -26.01
C ALA A 162 42.30 -14.53 -24.97
N THR A 163 42.68 -15.46 -24.10
CA THR A 163 41.83 -15.90 -22.98
C THR A 163 41.46 -14.75 -22.06
N VAL A 164 42.41 -13.89 -21.70
CA VAL A 164 42.11 -12.68 -20.88
C VAL A 164 41.22 -11.71 -21.62
N THR A 165 41.37 -11.61 -22.95
CA THR A 165 40.49 -10.75 -23.79
C THR A 165 39.04 -11.22 -23.76
N ILE A 166 38.82 -12.56 -23.81
CA ILE A 166 37.47 -13.14 -23.66
C ILE A 166 36.85 -12.77 -22.32
N GLU A 167 37.59 -12.93 -21.23
CA GLU A 167 37.08 -12.61 -19.89
C GLU A 167 36.72 -11.13 -19.78
N ARG A 168 37.48 -10.23 -20.39
CA ARG A 168 37.15 -8.81 -20.47
C ARG A 168 35.88 -8.56 -21.30
N ALA A 169 35.76 -9.20 -22.46
CA ALA A 169 34.58 -9.07 -23.32
C ALA A 169 33.31 -9.59 -22.62
N LYS A 170 33.41 -10.72 -21.92
CA LYS A 170 32.34 -11.30 -21.11
C LYS A 170 31.89 -10.35 -19.97
N ALA A 171 32.87 -9.77 -19.29
CA ALA A 171 32.56 -8.79 -18.23
C ALA A 171 31.80 -7.54 -18.78
N GLN A 172 32.21 -7.08 -19.98
CA GLN A 172 31.52 -5.97 -20.66
C GLN A 172 30.10 -6.36 -21.09
N ALA A 173 29.90 -7.56 -21.65
CA ALA A 173 28.60 -8.06 -22.03
C ALA A 173 27.68 -8.22 -20.79
N ALA A 174 28.19 -8.70 -19.67
CA ALA A 174 27.45 -8.80 -18.44
C ALA A 174 27.00 -7.41 -17.91
N ALA A 175 27.85 -6.38 -18.03
CA ALA A 175 27.52 -5.01 -17.67
C ALA A 175 26.40 -4.44 -18.57
N SER A 176 26.49 -4.65 -19.89
CA SER A 176 25.46 -4.21 -20.84
C SER A 176 24.12 -4.92 -20.61
N ALA A 177 24.13 -6.22 -20.32
CA ALA A 177 22.92 -6.98 -19.98
C ALA A 177 22.26 -6.45 -18.68
N ALA A 178 23.05 -6.09 -17.67
CA ALA A 178 22.55 -5.51 -16.43
C ALA A 178 21.89 -4.14 -16.67
N GLU A 179 22.43 -3.31 -17.58
CA GLU A 179 21.85 -2.04 -17.99
C GLU A 179 20.47 -2.23 -18.67
N VAL A 180 20.36 -3.23 -19.56
CA VAL A 180 19.08 -3.61 -20.20
C VAL A 180 18.03 -3.97 -19.15
N GLU A 181 18.36 -4.81 -18.15
CA GLU A 181 17.42 -5.19 -17.09
C GLU A 181 17.02 -4.00 -16.21
N GLN A 182 17.94 -3.09 -15.92
CA GLN A 182 17.63 -1.86 -15.19
C GLN A 182 16.63 -0.98 -15.95
N LEU A 183 16.85 -0.76 -17.25
CA LEU A 183 15.94 0.04 -18.08
C LEU A 183 14.59 -0.66 -18.29
N ARG A 184 14.60 -1.99 -18.45
CA ARG A 184 13.37 -2.79 -18.53
C ARG A 184 12.52 -2.67 -17.28
N SER A 185 13.14 -2.70 -16.10
CA SER A 185 12.47 -2.46 -14.83
C SER A 185 11.86 -1.08 -14.78
N ARG A 186 12.58 -0.03 -15.20
CA ARG A 186 12.06 1.36 -15.25
C ARG A 186 10.88 1.51 -16.21
N VAL A 187 10.93 0.86 -17.37
CA VAL A 187 9.79 0.81 -18.30
C VAL A 187 8.61 0.09 -17.65
N GLY A 188 8.85 -0.99 -16.92
CA GLY A 188 7.80 -1.67 -16.13
C GLY A 188 7.12 -0.76 -15.10
N GLU A 189 7.87 0.17 -14.49
CA GLU A 189 7.36 1.13 -13.52
C GLU A 189 6.47 2.24 -14.14
N THR A 190 6.44 2.38 -15.46
CA THR A 190 5.50 3.27 -16.15
C THR A 190 4.06 2.78 -16.10
N SER A 191 3.84 1.48 -15.89
CA SER A 191 2.52 0.90 -15.69
C SER A 191 2.21 0.83 -14.19
N ILE A 192 1.37 1.75 -13.72
CA ILE A 192 0.94 1.79 -12.31
C ILE A 192 -0.16 0.76 -12.10
N ARG A 193 0.10 -0.21 -11.21
CA ARG A 193 -0.82 -1.33 -10.93
C ARG A 193 -1.36 -1.27 -9.51
N SER A 194 -2.54 -1.87 -9.33
CA SER A 194 -3.12 -2.03 -7.99
C SER A 194 -2.30 -3.04 -7.17
N PRO A 195 -1.85 -2.66 -5.96
CA PRO A 195 -1.19 -3.60 -5.05
C PRO A 195 -2.16 -4.48 -4.27
N VAL A 196 -3.47 -4.15 -4.25
CA VAL A 196 -4.51 -4.82 -3.47
C VAL A 196 -5.81 -4.91 -4.25
N ASP A 197 -6.70 -5.82 -3.84
CA ASP A 197 -8.08 -5.82 -4.28
C ASP A 197 -8.86 -4.75 -3.52
N GLY A 198 -9.74 -4.02 -4.18
CA GLY A 198 -10.54 -3.00 -3.49
C GLY A 198 -11.31 -2.06 -4.42
N VAL A 199 -11.75 -0.96 -3.86
CA VAL A 199 -12.51 0.10 -4.55
C VAL A 199 -11.71 1.39 -4.53
N VAL A 200 -11.65 2.08 -5.66
CA VAL A 200 -11.00 3.40 -5.78
C VAL A 200 -11.87 4.45 -5.09
N VAL A 201 -11.42 4.97 -3.95
CA VAL A 201 -12.20 5.97 -3.18
C VAL A 201 -11.87 7.42 -3.57
N SER A 202 -10.65 7.66 -4.03
CA SER A 202 -10.24 8.98 -4.52
C SER A 202 -9.30 8.88 -5.71
N ARG A 203 -9.35 9.88 -6.58
CA ARG A 203 -8.40 10.11 -7.67
C ARG A 203 -7.97 11.55 -7.62
N SER A 204 -6.68 11.79 -7.40
CA SER A 204 -6.10 13.11 -7.16
C SER A 204 -5.45 13.72 -8.39
N ARG A 205 -5.28 12.94 -9.48
CA ARG A 205 -4.56 13.34 -10.69
C ARG A 205 -5.32 13.03 -11.98
N THR A 206 -5.01 13.80 -13.02
CA THR A 206 -5.62 13.69 -14.34
C THR A 206 -4.56 13.47 -15.42
N VAL A 207 -5.00 12.97 -16.59
CA VAL A 207 -4.14 12.81 -17.76
C VAL A 207 -3.47 14.15 -18.10
N GLY A 208 -2.16 14.12 -18.36
CA GLY A 208 -1.32 15.30 -18.59
C GLY A 208 -0.60 15.82 -17.36
N ASP A 209 -0.97 15.40 -16.14
CA ASP A 209 -0.25 15.80 -14.93
C ASP A 209 1.13 15.16 -14.87
N LEU A 210 2.11 15.91 -14.36
CA LEU A 210 3.44 15.39 -14.04
C LEU A 210 3.37 14.68 -12.68
N LEU A 211 3.64 13.39 -12.66
CA LEU A 211 3.81 12.61 -11.44
C LEU A 211 5.29 12.56 -11.05
N SER A 212 5.54 12.65 -9.75
CA SER A 212 6.86 12.42 -9.15
C SER A 212 6.77 11.30 -8.13
N PRO A 213 7.87 10.64 -7.78
CA PRO A 213 7.89 9.62 -6.75
C PRO A 213 7.26 10.09 -5.44
N GLY A 214 6.34 9.28 -4.89
CA GLY A 214 5.63 9.59 -3.66
C GLY A 214 4.41 10.50 -3.80
N VAL A 215 4.14 11.06 -4.98
CA VAL A 215 2.92 11.85 -5.23
C VAL A 215 1.73 10.91 -5.37
N GLU A 216 0.67 11.18 -4.60
CA GLU A 216 -0.59 10.42 -4.64
C GLU A 216 -1.27 10.55 -5.99
N LEU A 217 -1.57 9.42 -6.61
CA LEU A 217 -2.39 9.31 -7.80
C LEU A 217 -3.84 9.01 -7.44
N MET A 218 -4.05 7.98 -6.64
CA MET A 218 -5.37 7.52 -6.19
C MET A 218 -5.26 6.73 -4.90
N GLN A 219 -6.40 6.51 -4.27
CA GLN A 219 -6.53 5.77 -3.03
C GLN A 219 -7.48 4.60 -3.21
N ILE A 220 -7.06 3.43 -2.77
CA ILE A 220 -7.82 2.17 -2.87
C ILE A 220 -8.10 1.67 -1.46
N VAL A 221 -9.32 1.22 -1.22
CA VAL A 221 -9.78 0.67 0.04
C VAL A 221 -10.34 -0.71 -0.18
N ASP A 222 -9.94 -1.66 0.65
CA ASP A 222 -10.58 -2.97 0.72
C ASP A 222 -11.88 -2.86 1.53
N PRO A 223 -13.07 -3.06 0.91
CA PRO A 223 -14.35 -2.96 1.61
C PRO A 223 -14.50 -3.94 2.79
N LYS A 224 -13.76 -5.05 2.78
CA LYS A 224 -13.76 -6.04 3.87
C LYS A 224 -13.01 -5.56 5.10
N SER A 225 -12.19 -4.52 4.96
CA SER A 225 -11.39 -3.94 6.03
C SER A 225 -12.05 -2.74 6.71
N LEU A 226 -13.30 -2.42 6.34
CA LEU A 226 -14.04 -1.30 6.90
C LEU A 226 -14.35 -1.53 8.38
N LEU A 227 -14.02 -0.53 9.20
CA LEU A 227 -14.29 -0.46 10.63
C LEU A 227 -14.87 0.92 10.98
N VAL A 228 -15.57 0.98 12.10
CA VAL A 228 -15.96 2.27 12.69
C VAL A 228 -14.99 2.58 13.82
N PHE A 229 -14.28 3.69 13.69
CA PHE A 229 -13.39 4.22 14.72
C PHE A 229 -14.18 5.15 15.61
N ALA A 230 -14.58 4.66 16.77
CA ALA A 230 -15.34 5.42 17.76
C ALA A 230 -14.40 6.05 18.79
N ARG A 231 -14.79 7.20 19.33
CA ARG A 231 -14.07 7.87 20.41
C ARG A 231 -14.94 7.91 21.66
N PHE A 232 -14.34 7.58 22.79
CA PHE A 232 -15.00 7.58 24.08
C PHE A 232 -14.12 8.25 25.13
N ASP A 233 -14.76 8.90 26.11
CA ASP A 233 -14.10 9.49 27.24
C ASP A 233 -13.39 8.41 28.09
N GLU A 234 -12.22 8.75 28.65
CA GLU A 234 -11.39 7.87 29.48
C GLU A 234 -12.18 7.17 30.60
N SER A 235 -13.17 7.84 31.18
CA SER A 235 -14.02 7.27 32.25
C SER A 235 -14.82 6.04 31.81
N ALA A 236 -15.06 5.86 30.51
CA ALA A 236 -15.75 4.71 29.96
C ALA A 236 -14.87 3.47 29.82
N MET A 237 -13.52 3.61 29.85
CA MET A 237 -12.56 2.55 29.54
C MET A 237 -12.74 1.32 30.44
N GLY A 238 -13.06 1.51 31.71
CA GLY A 238 -13.28 0.42 32.66
C GLY A 238 -14.52 -0.45 32.37
N SER A 239 -15.48 0.08 31.60
CA SER A 239 -16.78 -0.56 31.30
C SER A 239 -16.80 -1.29 29.96
N LEU A 240 -15.88 -0.97 29.05
CA LEU A 240 -15.83 -1.56 27.70
C LEU A 240 -15.01 -2.85 27.66
N ARG A 241 -15.45 -3.79 26.84
CA ARG A 241 -14.77 -5.09 26.62
C ARG A 241 -14.84 -5.45 25.14
N PRO A 242 -13.79 -6.05 24.56
CA PRO A 242 -13.87 -6.67 23.23
C PRO A 242 -15.00 -7.68 23.15
N GLY A 243 -15.71 -7.71 22.03
CA GLY A 243 -16.87 -8.58 21.80
C GLY A 243 -18.21 -8.00 22.27
N GLN A 244 -18.25 -6.87 22.97
CA GLN A 244 -19.53 -6.22 23.32
C GLN A 244 -20.25 -5.76 22.05
N VAL A 245 -21.58 -5.93 22.05
CA VAL A 245 -22.45 -5.47 20.97
C VAL A 245 -22.60 -3.96 21.04
N ALA A 246 -22.52 -3.32 19.90
CA ALA A 246 -22.69 -1.90 19.73
C ALA A 246 -23.73 -1.62 18.64
N LYS A 247 -24.41 -0.50 18.76
CA LYS A 247 -25.32 0.03 17.74
C LYS A 247 -24.68 1.23 17.09
N VAL A 248 -24.49 1.16 15.78
CA VAL A 248 -23.88 2.22 14.97
C VAL A 248 -24.97 2.85 14.12
N THR A 249 -25.14 4.15 14.22
CA THR A 249 -26.11 4.92 13.43
C THR A 249 -25.35 5.95 12.61
N PHE A 250 -25.37 5.81 11.28
CA PHE A 250 -24.72 6.78 10.38
C PHE A 250 -25.57 8.04 10.22
N SER A 251 -24.92 9.20 10.18
CA SER A 251 -25.59 10.48 9.95
C SER A 251 -26.34 10.56 8.61
N SER A 252 -25.90 9.77 7.62
CA SER A 252 -26.57 9.66 6.31
C SER A 252 -27.88 8.87 6.35
N ASN A 253 -28.08 8.01 7.36
CA ASN A 253 -29.29 7.21 7.55
C ASN A 253 -29.62 7.04 9.05
N PRO A 254 -30.17 8.09 9.70
CA PRO A 254 -30.41 8.07 11.14
C PRO A 254 -31.49 7.06 11.58
N GLN A 255 -32.32 6.59 10.65
CA GLN A 255 -33.42 5.67 10.97
C GLN A 255 -33.01 4.21 10.93
N ARG A 256 -31.84 3.86 10.34
CA ARG A 256 -31.37 2.48 10.25
C ARG A 256 -30.09 2.30 11.10
N PRO A 257 -30.20 1.75 12.30
CA PRO A 257 -29.05 1.35 13.07
C PRO A 257 -28.42 0.08 12.48
N TYR A 258 -27.12 -0.01 12.52
CA TYR A 258 -26.33 -1.18 12.13
C TYR A 258 -25.78 -1.85 13.38
N ALA A 259 -25.87 -3.17 13.43
CA ALA A 259 -25.25 -3.96 14.48
C ALA A 259 -23.72 -4.00 14.26
N ALA A 260 -23.01 -3.88 15.36
CA ALA A 260 -21.55 -3.92 15.37
C ALA A 260 -21.06 -4.56 16.66
N SER A 261 -19.79 -4.94 16.69
CA SER A 261 -19.15 -5.45 17.90
C SER A 261 -17.79 -4.76 18.09
N ILE A 262 -17.41 -4.60 19.36
CA ILE A 262 -16.08 -4.09 19.71
C ILE A 262 -15.03 -5.11 19.26
N LEU A 263 -14.21 -4.75 18.30
CA LEU A 263 -13.10 -5.56 17.84
C LEU A 263 -11.89 -5.39 18.77
N ARG A 264 -11.53 -4.15 19.06
CA ARG A 264 -10.43 -3.82 19.96
C ARG A 264 -10.60 -2.45 20.58
N ILE A 265 -9.96 -2.25 21.72
CA ILE A 265 -9.95 -1.00 22.48
C ILE A 265 -8.53 -0.44 22.39
N GLY A 266 -8.39 0.80 21.97
CA GLY A 266 -7.13 1.52 21.93
C GLY A 266 -6.53 1.63 23.34
N ARG A 267 -5.21 1.55 23.43
CA ARG A 267 -4.48 1.66 24.70
C ARG A 267 -3.78 3.01 24.87
N GLN A 268 -4.12 3.96 24.03
CA GLN A 268 -3.62 5.32 24.08
C GLN A 268 -4.82 6.25 24.28
N VAL A 269 -4.69 7.13 25.28
CA VAL A 269 -5.63 8.22 25.53
C VAL A 269 -5.00 9.49 24.97
N ASP A 270 -5.76 10.24 24.22
CA ASP A 270 -5.36 11.57 23.75
C ASP A 270 -5.26 12.51 24.95
N GLN A 271 -4.13 13.21 25.07
CA GLN A 271 -3.86 14.04 26.26
C GLN A 271 -4.68 15.32 26.32
N GLU A 272 -5.13 15.83 25.17
CA GLU A 272 -5.91 17.06 25.08
C GLU A 272 -7.40 16.79 25.24
N THR A 273 -7.93 15.78 24.53
CA THR A 273 -9.36 15.47 24.52
C THR A 273 -9.78 14.49 25.60
N ARG A 274 -8.84 13.79 26.23
CA ARG A 274 -9.08 12.69 27.17
C ARG A 274 -9.94 11.56 26.61
N GLU A 275 -9.87 11.38 25.30
CA GLU A 275 -10.57 10.33 24.59
C GLU A 275 -9.64 9.19 24.20
N PHE A 276 -10.18 7.99 24.12
CA PHE A 276 -9.53 6.83 23.51
C PHE A 276 -10.35 6.27 22.37
N THR A 277 -9.68 5.57 21.45
CA THR A 277 -10.31 5.02 20.26
C THR A 277 -10.74 3.58 20.50
N VAL A 278 -11.92 3.23 20.00
CA VAL A 278 -12.47 1.86 19.96
C VAL A 278 -12.79 1.52 18.51
N ASP A 279 -12.24 0.41 18.07
CA ASP A 279 -12.51 -0.10 16.73
C ASP A 279 -13.68 -1.07 16.77
N LEU A 280 -14.70 -0.77 15.98
CA LEU A 280 -15.94 -1.54 15.88
C LEU A 280 -16.02 -2.20 14.52
N LYS A 281 -16.29 -3.50 14.52
CA LYS A 281 -16.58 -4.26 13.31
C LYS A 281 -18.08 -4.25 13.08
N LEU A 282 -18.49 -3.81 11.90
CA LEU A 282 -19.88 -3.87 11.45
C LEU A 282 -20.22 -5.29 11.01
N ASP A 283 -21.40 -5.76 11.35
CA ASP A 283 -21.91 -7.06 10.85
C ASP A 283 -22.36 -6.93 9.39
N GLU A 284 -22.89 -5.76 9.01
CA GLU A 284 -23.29 -5.43 7.65
C GLU A 284 -22.74 -4.03 7.29
N VAL A 285 -22.05 -3.92 6.16
CA VAL A 285 -21.55 -2.65 5.63
C VAL A 285 -22.67 -1.95 4.86
N PRO A 286 -22.91 -0.64 5.07
CA PRO A 286 -23.88 0.11 4.27
C PRO A 286 -23.56 0.03 2.77
N ALA A 287 -24.59 -0.13 1.91
CA ALA A 287 -24.39 -0.16 0.46
C ALA A 287 -23.70 1.11 -0.09
N ASN A 288 -24.06 2.27 0.49
CA ASN A 288 -23.48 3.57 0.13
C ASN A 288 -22.48 4.01 1.21
N TRP A 289 -21.44 3.23 1.45
CA TRP A 289 -20.40 3.58 2.40
C TRP A 289 -19.44 4.62 1.82
N ALA A 290 -18.91 5.47 2.68
CA ALA A 290 -17.82 6.37 2.33
C ALA A 290 -16.84 6.47 3.51
N VAL A 291 -15.55 6.42 3.22
CA VAL A 291 -14.51 6.67 4.22
C VAL A 291 -14.67 8.09 4.77
N GLY A 292 -14.60 8.23 6.10
CA GLY A 292 -14.84 9.49 6.78
C GLY A 292 -16.33 9.77 7.12
N GLN A 293 -17.24 8.86 6.80
CA GLN A 293 -18.67 8.99 7.13
C GLN A 293 -18.87 8.98 8.64
N ARG A 294 -19.59 9.98 9.15
CA ARG A 294 -19.87 10.14 10.58
C ARG A 294 -20.92 9.15 11.06
N ALA A 295 -20.69 8.62 12.24
CA ALA A 295 -21.61 7.75 12.93
C ALA A 295 -21.74 8.13 14.42
N SER A 296 -22.88 7.81 15.01
CA SER A 296 -23.11 7.80 16.46
C SER A 296 -23.14 6.35 16.93
N ILE A 297 -22.41 6.06 17.98
CA ILE A 297 -22.24 4.71 18.53
C ILE A 297 -22.87 4.67 19.91
N ILE A 298 -23.63 3.60 20.21
CA ILE A 298 -24.18 3.30 21.54
C ILE A 298 -23.76 1.87 21.88
N ILE A 299 -23.16 1.71 23.05
CA ILE A 299 -22.69 0.43 23.60
C ILE A 299 -23.42 0.16 24.92
#